data_b090cbe692074513138db02a98660465
#
_entry.id   b090cbe692074513138db02a98660465
#
_cell.length_a   1.000
_cell.length_b   1.000
_cell.length_c   1.000
_cell.angle_alpha   90.00
_cell.angle_beta   90.00
_cell.angle_gamma   90.00
#
_symmetry.space_group_name_H-M   'P 1'
#
loop_
_entity.id
_entity.type
_entity.pdbx_description
1 polymer ?
#
loop_
_entity_poly.entity_id
_entity_poly.type
_entity_poly.pdbx_seq_one_letter_code
_entity_poly.pdbx_strand_id
1 'polypeptide(L)'
;MTITNEHANVPADRWEVLSRQLPDTRQAWLQALDTLSEAGDHATADAGYRQLIARDPTDKKAAFRYAGAATDRRDWAEAALRWKAVLDGDATNKIAIHSLSEAWIRLGELTAANELLEKGLHPLRGGDRAATDKLIRRMMINHARLAVRLRDWPLARRRWAALLKQLPQDTLVQTGYRRAHGHAKSETAPATNPDGGEVMAQDQWQRLEGLGSNCEFGLVQRRFGAEPLGLFRWVSLGPSKLCNALRSDLAGIGDEEFTQVEVGENGEFSTSDTRYGLAMHSFIKDVGQDRDVLFRQLKRRMVFLRRKLLEDLASGEKVFVYRSTGSLSEEAILKISAELKRHNPANALLAIAVDDPEEAPELYPIAPDVLYATIPDGRKIPLRTGWDIKFNRWAEICAAALKTLRPTQL
;
A
#
# COMPACT_ATOMS: atom_id res chain seq x y z
N MET A 1 -49.03 0.81 -30.51
CA MET A 1 -47.84 0.88 -31.37
C MET A 1 -46.68 1.33 -30.47
N THR A 2 -45.99 0.37 -29.88
CA THR A 2 -44.91 0.60 -28.91
C THR A 2 -43.63 0.72 -29.75
N ILE A 3 -43.11 1.93 -29.88
CA ILE A 3 -41.82 2.17 -30.53
C ILE A 3 -40.76 1.74 -29.52
N THR A 4 -40.23 0.55 -29.70
CA THR A 4 -39.08 0.06 -28.99
C THR A 4 -37.84 0.86 -29.45
N ASN A 5 -37.32 1.63 -28.54
CA ASN A 5 -36.14 2.49 -28.73
C ASN A 5 -34.86 1.62 -28.65
N GLU A 6 -34.62 0.74 -29.63
CA GLU A 6 -33.44 -0.14 -29.66
C GLU A 6 -32.15 0.58 -30.13
N HIS A 7 -32.22 1.82 -30.55
CA HIS A 7 -31.06 2.57 -31.06
C HIS A 7 -30.36 3.48 -30.04
N ALA A 8 -30.86 3.61 -28.82
CA ALA A 8 -30.32 4.55 -27.82
C ALA A 8 -29.14 3.98 -26.99
N ASN A 9 -28.55 2.86 -27.38
CA ASN A 9 -27.53 2.17 -26.54
C ASN A 9 -26.09 2.28 -27.04
N VAL A 10 -25.85 2.99 -28.17
CA VAL A 10 -24.52 3.24 -28.66
C VAL A 10 -23.97 4.51 -27.96
N PRO A 11 -22.82 4.45 -27.28
CA PRO A 11 -22.28 5.60 -26.54
C PRO A 11 -22.15 6.89 -27.38
N ALA A 12 -21.84 6.76 -28.68
CA ALA A 12 -21.77 7.88 -29.59
C ALA A 12 -23.13 8.56 -29.81
N ASP A 13 -24.20 7.79 -30.00
CA ASP A 13 -25.54 8.28 -30.22
C ASP A 13 -26.07 8.98 -28.93
N ARG A 14 -25.76 8.40 -27.78
CA ARG A 14 -26.13 8.98 -26.50
C ARG A 14 -25.43 10.33 -26.28
N TRP A 15 -24.15 10.44 -26.60
CA TRP A 15 -23.45 11.70 -26.54
C TRP A 15 -24.02 12.73 -27.53
N GLU A 16 -24.36 12.32 -28.75
CA GLU A 16 -24.97 13.19 -29.75
C GLU A 16 -26.29 13.82 -29.25
N VAL A 17 -27.13 13.02 -28.61
CA VAL A 17 -28.38 13.53 -27.99
C VAL A 17 -28.09 14.51 -26.87
N LEU A 18 -27.19 14.20 -25.98
CA LEU A 18 -26.81 15.05 -24.84
C LEU A 18 -26.18 16.37 -25.33
N SER A 19 -25.28 16.31 -26.29
CA SER A 19 -24.57 17.49 -26.79
C SER A 19 -25.49 18.53 -27.44
N ARG A 20 -26.61 18.10 -28.05
CA ARG A 20 -27.62 19.01 -28.61
C ARG A 20 -28.39 19.81 -27.55
N GLN A 21 -28.39 19.34 -26.30
CA GLN A 21 -29.04 19.99 -25.17
C GLN A 21 -28.11 20.95 -24.41
N LEU A 22 -26.82 20.90 -24.71
CA LEU A 22 -25.82 21.73 -24.07
C LEU A 22 -25.57 23.02 -24.89
N PRO A 23 -25.14 24.10 -24.25
CA PRO A 23 -24.59 25.24 -24.97
C PRO A 23 -23.44 24.80 -25.87
N ASP A 24 -23.41 25.25 -27.12
CA ASP A 24 -22.32 24.90 -28.07
C ASP A 24 -21.03 25.66 -27.71
N THR A 25 -20.57 25.44 -26.50
CA THR A 25 -19.31 25.98 -25.99
C THR A 25 -18.40 24.85 -25.50
N ARG A 26 -17.13 24.98 -25.81
CA ARG A 26 -16.10 24.08 -25.32
C ARG A 26 -16.17 23.85 -23.81
N GLN A 27 -16.43 24.89 -23.04
CA GLN A 27 -16.49 24.83 -21.58
C GLN A 27 -17.65 23.95 -21.09
N ALA A 28 -18.86 24.13 -21.65
CA ALA A 28 -20.03 23.33 -21.30
C ALA A 28 -19.82 21.84 -21.65
N TRP A 29 -19.22 21.57 -22.79
CA TRP A 29 -18.92 20.21 -23.21
C TRP A 29 -17.90 19.54 -22.30
N LEU A 30 -16.78 20.19 -21.97
CA LEU A 30 -15.78 19.63 -21.05
C LEU A 30 -16.38 19.34 -19.69
N GLN A 31 -17.24 20.21 -19.16
CA GLN A 31 -17.89 19.99 -17.87
C GLN A 31 -18.85 18.79 -17.90
N ALA A 32 -19.64 18.64 -18.96
CA ALA A 32 -20.55 17.52 -19.12
C ALA A 32 -19.78 16.19 -19.24
N LEU A 33 -18.66 16.18 -19.99
CA LEU A 33 -17.82 14.99 -20.16
C LEU A 33 -17.13 14.58 -18.86
N ASP A 34 -16.68 15.55 -18.07
CA ASP A 34 -16.13 15.28 -16.73
C ASP A 34 -17.21 14.64 -15.84
N THR A 35 -18.42 15.21 -15.82
CA THR A 35 -19.55 14.68 -15.04
C THR A 35 -19.94 13.25 -15.47
N LEU A 36 -19.96 12.96 -16.76
CA LEU A 36 -20.21 11.60 -17.27
C LEU A 36 -19.12 10.63 -16.82
N SER A 37 -17.86 11.04 -16.87
CA SER A 37 -16.73 10.23 -16.39
C SER A 37 -16.83 9.95 -14.89
N GLU A 38 -17.15 10.94 -14.07
CA GLU A 38 -17.36 10.81 -12.63
C GLU A 38 -18.55 9.90 -12.29
N ALA A 39 -19.61 9.96 -13.11
CA ALA A 39 -20.79 9.08 -12.98
C ALA A 39 -20.54 7.64 -13.47
N GLY A 40 -19.35 7.33 -14.03
CA GLY A 40 -19.00 6.01 -14.53
C GLY A 40 -19.44 5.73 -15.96
N ASP A 41 -20.10 6.69 -16.65
CA ASP A 41 -20.45 6.56 -18.07
C ASP A 41 -19.26 6.91 -18.98
N HIS A 42 -18.22 6.13 -18.82
CA HIS A 42 -16.94 6.34 -19.50
C HIS A 42 -17.04 6.23 -21.02
N ALA A 43 -17.91 5.36 -21.51
CA ALA A 43 -18.05 5.13 -22.95
C ALA A 43 -18.65 6.35 -23.66
N THR A 44 -19.70 6.96 -23.08
CA THR A 44 -20.31 8.20 -23.58
C THR A 44 -19.35 9.38 -23.44
N ALA A 45 -18.64 9.49 -22.33
CA ALA A 45 -17.64 10.53 -22.12
C ALA A 45 -16.50 10.44 -23.16
N ASP A 46 -15.99 9.21 -23.41
CA ASP A 46 -14.94 8.98 -24.40
C ASP A 46 -15.39 9.33 -25.84
N ALA A 47 -16.65 9.04 -26.19
CA ALA A 47 -17.23 9.44 -27.48
C ALA A 47 -17.25 10.98 -27.63
N GLY A 48 -17.67 11.69 -26.58
CA GLY A 48 -17.70 13.14 -26.57
C GLY A 48 -16.33 13.79 -26.59
N TYR A 49 -15.36 13.28 -25.85
CA TYR A 49 -13.96 13.75 -25.91
C TYR A 49 -13.36 13.57 -27.30
N ARG A 50 -13.59 12.40 -27.94
CA ARG A 50 -13.14 12.17 -29.33
C ARG A 50 -13.77 13.15 -30.29
N GLN A 51 -15.05 13.46 -30.15
CA GLN A 51 -15.72 14.45 -31.00
C GLN A 51 -15.17 15.86 -30.78
N LEU A 52 -14.91 16.25 -29.53
CA LEU A 52 -14.34 17.55 -29.20
C LEU A 52 -12.94 17.71 -29.80
N ILE A 53 -12.09 16.68 -29.66
CA ILE A 53 -10.73 16.66 -30.25
C ILE A 53 -10.79 16.64 -31.79
N ALA A 54 -11.76 15.95 -32.38
CA ALA A 54 -11.94 15.93 -33.84
C ALA A 54 -12.35 17.31 -34.40
N ARG A 55 -13.11 18.12 -33.64
CA ARG A 55 -13.46 19.49 -34.00
C ARG A 55 -12.26 20.45 -33.92
N ASP A 56 -11.41 20.27 -32.91
CA ASP A 56 -10.18 21.04 -32.75
C ASP A 56 -9.03 20.12 -32.27
N PRO A 57 -8.25 19.56 -33.21
CA PRO A 57 -7.11 18.71 -32.87
C PRO A 57 -6.00 19.43 -32.08
N THR A 58 -6.04 20.78 -32.01
CA THR A 58 -5.06 21.57 -31.26
C THR A 58 -5.53 21.87 -29.84
N ASP A 59 -6.74 21.41 -29.44
CA ASP A 59 -7.28 21.60 -28.09
C ASP A 59 -6.51 20.75 -27.05
N LYS A 60 -5.40 21.30 -26.56
CA LYS A 60 -4.56 20.67 -25.53
C LYS A 60 -5.34 20.33 -24.26
N LYS A 61 -6.36 21.11 -23.91
CA LYS A 61 -7.14 20.90 -22.68
C LYS A 61 -8.08 19.70 -22.83
N ALA A 62 -8.72 19.57 -24.00
CA ALA A 62 -9.55 18.40 -24.29
C ALA A 62 -8.72 17.11 -24.31
N ALA A 63 -7.59 17.10 -25.04
CA ALA A 63 -6.67 15.98 -25.09
C ALA A 63 -6.16 15.58 -23.70
N PHE A 64 -5.81 16.57 -22.88
CA PHE A 64 -5.34 16.36 -21.51
C PHE A 64 -6.40 15.70 -20.61
N ARG A 65 -7.66 16.21 -20.63
CA ARG A 65 -8.75 15.63 -19.84
C ARG A 65 -9.13 14.24 -20.32
N TYR A 66 -9.14 14.02 -21.63
CA TYR A 66 -9.37 12.72 -22.23
C TYR A 66 -8.33 11.67 -21.77
N ALA A 67 -7.06 12.07 -21.70
CA ALA A 67 -6.00 11.21 -21.18
C ALA A 67 -6.16 10.97 -19.66
N GLY A 68 -6.50 12.01 -18.89
CA GLY A 68 -6.76 11.92 -17.46
C GLY A 68 -7.88 10.94 -17.12
N ALA A 69 -9.00 10.99 -17.87
CA ALA A 69 -10.13 10.08 -17.67
C ALA A 69 -9.75 8.59 -17.78
N ALA A 70 -8.83 8.23 -18.69
CA ALA A 70 -8.32 6.87 -18.76
C ALA A 70 -7.45 6.49 -17.55
N THR A 71 -6.67 7.45 -17.03
CA THR A 71 -5.86 7.25 -15.81
C THR A 71 -6.74 7.03 -14.58
N ASP A 72 -7.80 7.84 -14.43
CA ASP A 72 -8.71 7.80 -13.27
C ASP A 72 -9.43 6.45 -13.17
N ARG A 73 -9.87 5.90 -14.30
CA ARG A 73 -10.46 4.55 -14.37
C ARG A 73 -9.43 3.41 -14.38
N ARG A 74 -8.12 3.73 -14.34
CA ARG A 74 -7.00 2.79 -14.37
C ARG A 74 -6.93 1.89 -15.62
N ASP A 75 -7.42 2.39 -16.73
CA ASP A 75 -7.20 1.78 -18.02
C ASP A 75 -5.82 2.18 -18.54
N TRP A 76 -4.80 1.45 -18.05
CA TRP A 76 -3.39 1.85 -18.28
C TRP A 76 -2.99 1.76 -19.74
N ALA A 77 -3.57 0.84 -20.51
CA ALA A 77 -3.28 0.72 -21.94
C ALA A 77 -3.80 1.95 -22.69
N GLU A 78 -5.05 2.31 -22.46
CA GLU A 78 -5.67 3.49 -23.06
C GLU A 78 -5.04 4.78 -22.53
N ALA A 79 -4.71 4.85 -21.24
CA ALA A 79 -4.01 5.99 -20.65
C ALA A 79 -2.64 6.21 -21.33
N ALA A 80 -1.86 5.14 -21.54
CA ALA A 80 -0.57 5.24 -22.21
C ALA A 80 -0.72 5.79 -23.65
N LEU A 81 -1.70 5.30 -24.40
CA LEU A 81 -1.99 5.77 -25.76
C LEU A 81 -2.32 7.27 -25.77
N ARG A 82 -3.23 7.69 -24.89
CA ARG A 82 -3.73 9.07 -24.84
C ARG A 82 -2.68 10.06 -24.32
N TRP A 83 -1.93 9.69 -23.27
CA TRP A 83 -0.84 10.53 -22.76
C TRP A 83 0.32 10.65 -23.74
N LYS A 84 0.58 9.61 -24.54
CA LYS A 84 1.55 9.69 -25.63
C LYS A 84 1.12 10.74 -26.66
N ALA A 85 -0.15 10.75 -27.06
CA ALA A 85 -0.68 11.76 -27.97
C ALA A 85 -0.56 13.19 -27.41
N VAL A 86 -0.77 13.37 -26.10
CA VAL A 86 -0.54 14.67 -25.43
C VAL A 86 0.93 15.08 -25.54
N LEU A 87 1.88 14.14 -25.36
CA LEU A 87 3.31 14.42 -25.47
C LEU A 87 3.76 14.69 -26.90
N ASP A 88 3.13 14.09 -27.90
CA ASP A 88 3.40 14.37 -29.32
C ASP A 88 3.07 15.83 -29.64
N GLY A 89 2.07 16.42 -28.98
CA GLY A 89 1.70 17.85 -29.08
C GLY A 89 2.48 18.78 -28.15
N ASP A 90 3.07 18.27 -27.06
CA ASP A 90 3.86 19.04 -26.09
C ASP A 90 4.84 18.12 -25.34
N ALA A 91 6.00 17.89 -25.92
CA ALA A 91 7.03 17.01 -25.39
C ALA A 91 7.61 17.43 -24.02
N THR A 92 7.32 18.65 -23.58
CA THR A 92 7.79 19.20 -22.29
C THR A 92 6.75 19.14 -21.17
N ASN A 93 5.56 18.62 -21.46
CA ASN A 93 4.47 18.54 -20.52
C ASN A 93 4.78 17.57 -19.36
N LYS A 94 5.13 18.11 -18.21
CA LYS A 94 5.55 17.32 -17.03
C LYS A 94 4.47 16.34 -16.56
N ILE A 95 3.19 16.74 -16.62
CA ILE A 95 2.09 15.87 -16.18
C ILE A 95 1.95 14.70 -17.15
N ALA A 96 2.05 14.95 -18.45
CA ALA A 96 1.98 13.89 -19.45
C ALA A 96 3.19 12.94 -19.35
N ILE A 97 4.41 13.47 -19.11
CA ILE A 97 5.60 12.64 -18.85
C ILE A 97 5.38 11.75 -17.64
N HIS A 98 4.90 12.32 -16.52
CA HIS A 98 4.60 11.57 -15.30
C HIS A 98 3.55 10.49 -15.56
N SER A 99 2.39 10.87 -16.13
CA SER A 99 1.25 9.97 -16.28
C SER A 99 1.53 8.85 -17.28
N LEU A 100 2.23 9.15 -18.41
CA LEU A 100 2.66 8.12 -19.34
C LEU A 100 3.68 7.18 -18.73
N SER A 101 4.66 7.70 -17.98
CA SER A 101 5.63 6.85 -17.31
C SER A 101 4.96 5.95 -16.27
N GLU A 102 3.96 6.46 -15.53
CA GLU A 102 3.19 5.65 -14.58
C GLU A 102 2.39 4.57 -15.31
N ALA A 103 1.69 4.89 -16.40
CA ALA A 103 0.96 3.91 -17.19
C ALA A 103 1.90 2.81 -17.72
N TRP A 104 3.05 3.16 -18.24
CA TRP A 104 4.05 2.17 -18.70
C TRP A 104 4.62 1.32 -17.56
N ILE A 105 4.85 1.91 -16.38
CA ILE A 105 5.24 1.15 -15.19
C ILE A 105 4.18 0.11 -14.83
N ARG A 106 2.89 0.46 -14.93
CA ARG A 106 1.77 -0.45 -14.65
C ARG A 106 1.61 -1.55 -15.70
N LEU A 107 2.00 -1.28 -16.93
CA LEU A 107 2.00 -2.24 -18.05
C LEU A 107 3.25 -3.12 -18.09
N GLY A 108 4.24 -2.87 -17.22
CA GLY A 108 5.51 -3.59 -17.23
C GLY A 108 6.54 -3.07 -18.24
N GLU A 109 6.24 -1.99 -18.95
CA GLU A 109 7.12 -1.35 -19.94
C GLU A 109 8.21 -0.49 -19.26
N LEU A 110 9.02 -1.14 -18.40
CA LEU A 110 9.94 -0.45 -17.50
C LEU A 110 11.03 0.32 -18.22
N THR A 111 11.55 -0.21 -19.33
CA THR A 111 12.61 0.44 -20.12
C THR A 111 12.09 1.72 -20.75
N ALA A 112 10.92 1.67 -21.39
CA ALA A 112 10.29 2.85 -22.00
C ALA A 112 9.98 3.94 -20.95
N ALA A 113 9.45 3.55 -19.78
CA ALA A 113 9.20 4.46 -18.68
C ALA A 113 10.49 5.10 -18.16
N ASN A 114 11.57 4.32 -18.07
CA ASN A 114 12.88 4.81 -17.62
C ASN A 114 13.47 5.84 -18.60
N GLU A 115 13.42 5.57 -19.89
CA GLU A 115 13.90 6.48 -20.94
C GLU A 115 13.10 7.79 -20.97
N LEU A 116 11.78 7.69 -20.85
CA LEU A 116 10.91 8.86 -20.81
C LEU A 116 11.23 9.76 -19.61
N LEU A 117 11.36 9.18 -18.43
CA LEU A 117 11.71 9.93 -17.21
C LEU A 117 13.14 10.48 -17.28
N GLU A 118 14.10 9.75 -17.84
CA GLU A 118 15.46 10.25 -18.05
C GLU A 118 15.46 11.51 -18.92
N LYS A 119 14.77 11.47 -20.05
CA LYS A 119 14.63 12.62 -20.97
C LYS A 119 13.88 13.79 -20.29
N GLY A 120 12.74 13.49 -19.64
CA GLY A 120 11.90 14.52 -19.03
C GLY A 120 12.52 15.19 -17.81
N LEU A 121 13.35 14.48 -17.07
CA LEU A 121 14.04 15.00 -15.89
C LEU A 121 15.37 15.68 -16.23
N HIS A 122 15.97 15.39 -17.38
CA HIS A 122 17.27 15.94 -17.75
C HIS A 122 17.37 17.47 -17.64
N PRO A 123 16.41 18.25 -18.20
CA PRO A 123 16.45 19.71 -18.09
C PRO A 123 16.11 20.22 -16.68
N LEU A 124 15.67 19.36 -15.77
CA LEU A 124 15.21 19.69 -14.42
C LEU A 124 16.22 19.31 -13.34
N ARG A 125 17.40 18.79 -13.72
CA ARG A 125 18.42 18.25 -12.79
C ARG A 125 19.20 19.33 -12.02
N GLY A 126 18.97 20.61 -12.27
CA GLY A 126 19.62 21.71 -11.57
C GLY A 126 18.77 22.28 -10.43
N GLY A 127 19.39 22.51 -9.25
CA GLY A 127 18.76 23.12 -8.09
C GLY A 127 17.84 22.21 -7.25
N ASP A 128 17.24 22.76 -6.19
CA ASP A 128 16.41 22.05 -5.21
C ASP A 128 14.96 21.84 -5.68
N ARG A 129 14.78 21.50 -6.95
CA ARG A 129 13.44 21.42 -7.56
C ARG A 129 12.57 20.29 -7.00
N ALA A 130 13.17 19.19 -6.55
CA ALA A 130 12.42 18.12 -5.90
C ALA A 130 11.85 18.55 -4.54
N ALA A 131 12.47 19.52 -3.87
CA ALA A 131 11.98 20.06 -2.61
C ALA A 131 10.79 21.01 -2.79
N THR A 132 10.70 21.69 -3.93
CA THR A 132 9.70 22.74 -4.20
C THR A 132 8.56 22.30 -5.11
N ASP A 133 8.77 21.32 -5.99
CA ASP A 133 7.77 20.83 -6.95
C ASP A 133 7.41 19.36 -6.66
N LYS A 134 6.19 19.15 -6.15
CA LYS A 134 5.67 17.82 -5.80
C LYS A 134 5.64 16.84 -6.97
N LEU A 135 5.39 17.33 -8.18
CA LEU A 135 5.35 16.49 -9.38
C LEU A 135 6.76 16.04 -9.78
N ILE A 136 7.70 16.97 -9.81
CA ILE A 136 9.11 16.65 -10.07
C ILE A 136 9.64 15.66 -9.04
N ARG A 137 9.35 15.88 -7.75
CA ARG A 137 9.70 14.96 -6.68
C ARG A 137 9.18 13.55 -6.97
N ARG A 138 7.90 13.41 -7.34
CA ARG A 138 7.29 12.11 -7.67
C ARG A 138 7.97 11.46 -8.88
N MET A 139 8.23 12.23 -9.94
CA MET A 139 8.94 11.74 -11.12
C MET A 139 10.34 11.23 -10.78
N MET A 140 11.10 11.96 -9.98
CA MET A 140 12.45 11.57 -9.55
C MET A 140 12.44 10.31 -8.69
N ILE A 141 11.47 10.16 -7.79
CA ILE A 141 11.28 8.96 -6.98
C ILE A 141 10.95 7.76 -7.89
N ASN A 142 10.01 7.89 -8.82
CA ASN A 142 9.67 6.82 -9.76
C ASN A 142 10.88 6.44 -10.63
N HIS A 143 11.67 7.43 -11.05
CA HIS A 143 12.88 7.19 -11.82
C HIS A 143 13.96 6.43 -11.02
N ALA A 144 14.08 6.71 -9.72
CA ALA A 144 15.00 5.97 -8.85
C ALA A 144 14.49 4.54 -8.56
N ARG A 145 13.17 4.37 -8.38
CA ARG A 145 12.53 3.05 -8.23
C ARG A 145 12.68 2.18 -9.48
N LEU A 146 12.55 2.77 -10.68
CA LEU A 146 12.75 2.03 -11.92
C LEU A 146 14.14 1.42 -12.04
N ALA A 147 15.19 2.10 -11.59
CA ALA A 147 16.54 1.53 -11.58
C ALA A 147 16.61 0.29 -10.65
N VAL A 148 15.89 0.31 -9.52
CA VAL A 148 15.76 -0.87 -8.64
C VAL A 148 15.03 -2.01 -9.35
N ARG A 149 13.88 -1.72 -9.98
CA ARG A 149 13.09 -2.74 -10.72
C ARG A 149 13.86 -3.34 -11.90
N LEU A 150 14.67 -2.53 -12.58
CA LEU A 150 15.58 -2.97 -13.65
C LEU A 150 16.82 -3.69 -13.11
N ARG A 151 16.98 -3.83 -11.79
CA ARG A 151 18.14 -4.40 -11.10
C ARG A 151 19.46 -3.69 -11.42
N ASP A 152 19.39 -2.46 -11.88
CA ASP A 152 20.59 -1.61 -12.05
C ASP A 152 20.94 -0.89 -10.73
N TRP A 153 21.57 -1.66 -9.83
CA TRP A 153 21.92 -1.17 -8.49
C TRP A 153 22.89 0.02 -8.49
N PRO A 154 23.90 0.06 -9.37
CA PRO A 154 24.75 1.24 -9.51
C PRO A 154 23.96 2.50 -9.86
N LEU A 155 23.02 2.39 -10.80
CA LEU A 155 22.17 3.50 -11.20
C LEU A 155 21.17 3.87 -10.09
N ALA A 156 20.57 2.90 -9.42
CA ALA A 156 19.67 3.10 -8.29
C ALA A 156 20.38 3.88 -7.17
N ARG A 157 21.59 3.47 -6.77
CA ARG A 157 22.40 4.19 -5.77
C ARG A 157 22.63 5.64 -6.15
N ARG A 158 23.03 5.91 -7.39
CA ARG A 158 23.25 7.28 -7.87
C ARG A 158 22.01 8.14 -7.80
N ARG A 159 20.85 7.59 -8.25
CA ARG A 159 19.58 8.33 -8.28
C ARG A 159 19.05 8.62 -6.87
N TRP A 160 19.05 7.63 -5.99
CA TRP A 160 18.65 7.81 -4.59
C TRP A 160 19.58 8.74 -3.81
N ALA A 161 20.90 8.69 -4.06
CA ALA A 161 21.85 9.61 -3.45
C ALA A 161 21.61 11.06 -3.89
N ALA A 162 21.28 11.27 -5.16
CA ALA A 162 20.94 12.60 -5.68
C ALA A 162 19.65 13.14 -5.05
N LEU A 163 18.63 12.27 -4.86
CA LEU A 163 17.40 12.63 -4.15
C LEU A 163 17.65 12.96 -2.68
N LEU A 164 18.45 12.15 -1.98
CA LEU A 164 18.75 12.35 -0.57
C LEU A 164 19.45 13.70 -0.30
N LYS A 165 20.28 14.17 -1.23
CA LYS A 165 20.88 15.50 -1.14
C LYS A 165 19.85 16.63 -1.18
N GLN A 166 18.76 16.47 -1.95
CA GLN A 166 17.71 17.47 -2.07
C GLN A 166 16.63 17.33 -0.99
N LEU A 167 16.43 16.13 -0.49
CA LEU A 167 15.34 15.76 0.44
C LEU A 167 15.87 14.94 1.61
N PRO A 168 16.80 15.48 2.43
CA PRO A 168 17.48 14.71 3.47
C PRO A 168 16.54 14.21 4.58
N GLN A 169 15.42 14.89 4.81
CA GLN A 169 14.42 14.53 5.82
C GLN A 169 13.24 13.70 5.27
N ASP A 170 13.24 13.39 3.98
CA ASP A 170 12.20 12.61 3.37
C ASP A 170 12.39 11.12 3.67
N THR A 171 11.49 10.55 4.46
CA THR A 171 11.58 9.14 4.92
C THR A 171 11.56 8.13 3.78
N LEU A 172 10.78 8.39 2.72
CA LEU A 172 10.72 7.52 1.55
C LEU A 172 12.05 7.56 0.78
N VAL A 173 12.66 8.74 0.66
CA VAL A 173 13.95 8.90 -0.02
C VAL A 173 15.07 8.25 0.80
N GLN A 174 15.07 8.43 2.13
CA GLN A 174 16.02 7.75 3.02
C GLN A 174 15.92 6.22 2.88
N THR A 175 14.70 5.70 2.89
CA THR A 175 14.45 4.25 2.74
C THR A 175 14.94 3.75 1.39
N GLY A 176 14.59 4.44 0.30
CA GLY A 176 15.06 4.09 -1.04
C GLY A 176 16.59 4.12 -1.18
N TYR A 177 17.23 5.13 -0.57
CA TYR A 177 18.69 5.24 -0.55
C TYR A 177 19.34 4.03 0.15
N ARG A 178 18.85 3.68 1.35
CA ARG A 178 19.38 2.54 2.11
C ARG A 178 19.19 1.22 1.37
N ARG A 179 18.02 1.04 0.78
CA ARG A 179 17.71 -0.11 -0.07
C ARG A 179 18.79 -0.27 -1.15
N ALA A 180 18.98 0.78 -1.95
CA ALA A 180 19.95 0.75 -3.04
C ALA A 180 21.41 0.50 -2.58
N HIS A 181 21.76 0.87 -1.33
CA HIS A 181 23.08 0.66 -0.73
C HIS A 181 23.19 -0.68 0.00
N GLY A 182 22.10 -1.20 0.58
CA GLY A 182 22.07 -2.50 1.25
C GLY A 182 22.38 -3.65 0.29
N HIS A 183 21.92 -3.55 -0.94
CA HIS A 183 22.24 -4.52 -2.00
C HIS A 183 23.76 -4.67 -2.30
N ALA A 184 24.55 -3.63 -2.10
CA ALA A 184 25.99 -3.73 -2.29
C ALA A 184 26.69 -4.68 -1.28
N LYS A 185 26.05 -4.92 -0.13
CA LYS A 185 26.53 -5.89 0.88
C LYS A 185 26.02 -7.31 0.65
N SER A 186 24.95 -7.48 -0.15
CA SER A 186 24.31 -8.76 -0.44
C SER A 186 24.85 -9.46 -1.69
N GLU A 187 25.60 -8.76 -2.55
CA GLU A 187 26.19 -9.37 -3.76
C GLU A 187 27.26 -10.45 -3.45
N THR A 188 27.59 -10.67 -2.18
CA THR A 188 28.51 -11.73 -1.72
C THR A 188 27.80 -12.97 -1.15
N ALA A 189 26.46 -13.01 -1.14
CA ALA A 189 25.70 -14.19 -0.72
C ALA A 189 25.18 -14.99 -1.93
N PRO A 190 25.22 -16.34 -1.88
CA PRO A 190 24.84 -17.17 -3.03
C PRO A 190 23.36 -17.01 -3.37
N ALA A 191 23.06 -16.90 -4.67
CA ALA A 191 21.72 -16.83 -5.22
C ALA A 191 20.93 -18.10 -4.89
N THR A 192 19.80 -17.97 -4.20
CA THR A 192 18.83 -19.04 -4.03
C THR A 192 17.83 -19.05 -5.18
N ASN A 193 17.48 -20.24 -5.63
CA ASN A 193 16.67 -20.59 -6.81
C ASN A 193 15.24 -20.00 -6.77
N PRO A 194 14.68 -19.57 -7.91
CA PRO A 194 13.35 -18.94 -7.96
C PRO A 194 12.15 -19.90 -7.86
N ASP A 195 12.32 -21.22 -7.84
CA ASP A 195 11.21 -22.17 -7.97
C ASP A 195 11.07 -23.20 -6.83
N GLY A 196 11.54 -22.90 -5.64
CA GLY A 196 11.44 -23.83 -4.52
C GLY A 196 11.28 -23.11 -3.19
N GLY A 197 10.21 -22.31 -3.03
CA GLY A 197 9.90 -21.70 -1.74
C GLY A 197 9.66 -22.76 -0.68
N GLU A 198 10.55 -22.86 0.30
CA GLU A 198 10.38 -23.67 1.50
C GLU A 198 9.08 -23.24 2.19
N VAL A 199 8.08 -24.11 2.17
CA VAL A 199 6.80 -23.85 2.84
C VAL A 199 7.09 -23.86 4.34
N MET A 200 6.96 -22.67 4.98
CA MET A 200 7.10 -22.58 6.44
C MET A 200 6.19 -23.58 7.13
N ALA A 201 6.75 -24.37 8.04
CA ALA A 201 5.99 -25.30 8.87
C ALA A 201 5.05 -24.51 9.83
N GLN A 202 3.99 -25.15 10.29
CA GLN A 202 2.98 -24.51 11.14
C GLN A 202 3.54 -23.92 12.44
N ASP A 203 4.51 -24.60 13.03
CA ASP A 203 5.23 -24.18 14.25
C ASP A 203 6.07 -22.92 14.02
N GLN A 204 6.66 -22.77 12.83
CA GLN A 204 7.40 -21.56 12.46
C GLN A 204 6.47 -20.33 12.40
N TRP A 205 5.23 -20.48 11.90
CA TRP A 205 4.24 -19.41 11.93
C TRP A 205 3.83 -19.00 13.35
N GLN A 206 3.85 -19.92 14.31
CA GLN A 206 3.56 -19.62 15.71
C GLN A 206 4.67 -18.83 16.40
N ARG A 207 5.88 -18.79 15.83
CA ARG A 207 7.00 -17.98 16.33
C ARG A 207 6.88 -16.49 15.93
N LEU A 208 5.93 -16.16 15.07
CA LEU A 208 5.64 -14.80 14.63
C LEU A 208 4.44 -14.27 15.39
N GLU A 209 4.61 -13.14 16.09
CA GLU A 209 3.54 -12.48 16.84
C GLU A 209 3.14 -11.16 16.19
N GLY A 210 1.86 -11.00 15.84
CA GLY A 210 1.34 -9.78 15.22
C GLY A 210 1.16 -8.64 16.22
N LEU A 211 1.60 -7.44 15.84
CA LEU A 211 1.49 -6.22 16.65
C LEU A 211 0.34 -5.30 16.20
N GLY A 212 -0.56 -5.78 15.34
CA GLY A 212 -1.71 -5.00 14.90
C GLY A 212 -1.44 -4.13 13.67
N SER A 213 -2.12 -3.01 13.59
CA SER A 213 -2.35 -2.11 12.47
C SER A 213 -3.48 -2.56 11.53
N ASN A 214 -3.64 -3.83 11.23
CA ASN A 214 -4.79 -4.42 10.56
C ASN A 214 -4.83 -5.95 10.73
N CYS A 215 -5.88 -6.58 10.21
CA CYS A 215 -6.09 -8.03 10.34
C CYS A 215 -5.32 -8.87 9.30
N GLU A 216 -4.58 -8.26 8.37
CA GLU A 216 -3.98 -8.95 7.22
C GLU A 216 -3.01 -10.05 7.67
N PHE A 217 -2.10 -9.75 8.59
CA PHE A 217 -1.15 -10.75 9.07
C PHE A 217 -1.84 -11.92 9.79
N GLY A 218 -2.90 -11.66 10.56
CA GLY A 218 -3.73 -12.69 11.16
C GLY A 218 -4.40 -13.62 10.13
N LEU A 219 -4.85 -13.06 9.00
CA LEU A 219 -5.40 -13.83 7.88
C LEU A 219 -4.32 -14.66 7.16
N VAL A 220 -3.09 -14.12 7.05
CA VAL A 220 -1.95 -14.87 6.52
C VAL A 220 -1.64 -16.09 7.38
N GLN A 221 -1.49 -15.91 8.69
CA GLN A 221 -1.26 -17.03 9.61
C GLN A 221 -2.36 -18.10 9.50
N ARG A 222 -3.64 -17.68 9.46
CA ARG A 222 -4.79 -18.59 9.29
C ARG A 222 -4.71 -19.37 7.97
N ARG A 223 -4.33 -18.71 6.87
CA ARG A 223 -4.18 -19.35 5.56
C ARG A 223 -3.18 -20.49 5.58
N PHE A 224 -2.11 -20.35 6.37
CA PHE A 224 -1.06 -21.38 6.53
C PHE A 224 -1.29 -22.31 7.73
N GLY A 225 -2.52 -22.36 8.24
CA GLY A 225 -2.93 -23.30 9.29
C GLY A 225 -2.48 -22.93 10.69
N ALA A 226 -1.95 -21.72 10.91
CA ALA A 226 -1.52 -21.25 12.22
C ALA A 226 -2.58 -20.29 12.84
N GLU A 227 -2.98 -20.59 14.08
CA GLU A 227 -3.96 -19.79 14.83
C GLU A 227 -3.36 -19.38 16.19
N PRO A 228 -2.23 -18.62 16.23
CA PRO A 228 -1.67 -18.18 17.51
C PRO A 228 -2.66 -17.26 18.24
N LEU A 229 -2.64 -17.38 19.55
CA LEU A 229 -3.44 -16.51 20.45
C LEU A 229 -2.67 -15.21 20.67
N GLY A 230 -2.93 -14.18 19.84
CA GLY A 230 -2.28 -12.87 19.91
C GLY A 230 -3.28 -11.76 20.25
N LEU A 231 -2.92 -10.86 21.16
CA LEU A 231 -3.77 -9.72 21.55
C LEU A 231 -4.01 -8.79 20.35
N PHE A 232 -2.98 -8.50 19.58
CA PHE A 232 -3.03 -7.57 18.46
C PHE A 232 -3.33 -8.23 17.11
N ARG A 233 -3.55 -9.52 17.06
CA ARG A 233 -3.76 -10.26 15.81
C ARG A 233 -4.93 -9.71 14.98
N TRP A 234 -5.98 -9.22 15.62
CA TRP A 234 -7.21 -8.74 15.00
C TRP A 234 -7.51 -7.28 15.34
N VAL A 235 -6.47 -6.51 15.59
CA VAL A 235 -6.54 -5.14 16.07
C VAL A 235 -6.02 -4.16 15.02
N SER A 236 -6.66 -3.00 14.94
CA SER A 236 -6.14 -1.85 14.20
C SER A 236 -5.53 -0.85 15.19
N LEU A 237 -4.20 -0.70 15.16
CA LEU A 237 -3.46 0.17 16.07
C LEU A 237 -2.26 0.83 15.37
N GLY A 238 -2.22 2.16 15.39
CA GLY A 238 -1.10 2.92 14.81
C GLY A 238 0.17 2.87 15.66
N PRO A 239 1.35 3.20 15.08
CA PRO A 239 2.66 3.05 15.75
C PRO A 239 2.74 3.74 17.11
N SER A 240 2.30 4.99 17.21
CA SER A 240 2.37 5.78 18.45
C SER A 240 1.50 5.18 19.57
N LYS A 241 0.29 4.72 19.23
CA LYS A 241 -0.59 4.07 20.19
C LYS A 241 -0.04 2.71 20.65
N LEU A 242 0.55 1.95 19.72
CA LEU A 242 1.23 0.70 20.03
C LEU A 242 2.39 0.92 21.01
N CYS A 243 3.26 1.90 20.74
CA CYS A 243 4.37 2.25 21.64
C CYS A 243 3.85 2.63 23.05
N ASN A 244 2.78 3.42 23.12
CA ASN A 244 2.19 3.80 24.41
C ASN A 244 1.62 2.58 25.17
N ALA A 245 0.96 1.66 24.46
CA ALA A 245 0.44 0.44 25.03
C ALA A 245 1.55 -0.47 25.57
N LEU A 246 2.61 -0.69 24.78
CA LEU A 246 3.77 -1.49 25.19
C LEU A 246 4.50 -0.86 26.40
N ARG A 247 4.68 0.46 26.40
CA ARG A 247 5.38 1.19 27.47
C ARG A 247 4.68 1.06 28.82
N SER A 248 3.36 0.98 28.83
CA SER A 248 2.54 0.84 30.04
C SER A 248 2.20 -0.61 30.39
N ASP A 249 2.86 -1.60 29.77
CA ASP A 249 2.56 -3.03 29.92
C ASP A 249 1.08 -3.35 29.66
N LEU A 250 0.46 -2.58 28.76
CA LEU A 250 -0.95 -2.71 28.37
C LEU A 250 -1.91 -2.61 29.58
N ALA A 251 -1.54 -1.81 30.60
CA ALA A 251 -2.30 -1.68 31.83
C ALA A 251 -3.75 -1.24 31.54
N GLY A 252 -4.72 -1.87 32.22
CA GLY A 252 -6.14 -1.56 32.08
C GLY A 252 -6.85 -2.24 30.91
N ILE A 253 -6.15 -2.95 30.03
CA ILE A 253 -6.83 -3.76 28.99
C ILE A 253 -7.66 -4.86 29.65
N GLY A 254 -8.95 -4.86 29.33
CA GLY A 254 -9.95 -5.75 29.93
C GLY A 254 -10.63 -5.17 31.15
N ASP A 255 -10.27 -3.99 31.65
CA ASP A 255 -10.96 -3.31 32.76
C ASP A 255 -12.27 -2.67 32.25
N GLU A 256 -13.31 -2.68 33.06
CA GLU A 256 -14.65 -2.16 32.71
C GLU A 256 -14.65 -0.69 32.35
N GLU A 257 -13.78 0.07 32.98
CA GLU A 257 -13.66 1.50 32.76
C GLU A 257 -13.23 1.82 31.30
N PHE A 258 -12.39 0.96 30.68
CA PHE A 258 -11.80 1.22 29.36
C PHE A 258 -12.28 0.27 28.27
N THR A 259 -12.87 -0.87 28.65
CA THR A 259 -13.25 -1.92 27.70
C THR A 259 -14.74 -1.84 27.38
N GLN A 260 -15.06 -1.66 26.11
CA GLN A 260 -16.42 -1.62 25.58
C GLN A 260 -16.64 -2.78 24.61
N VAL A 261 -17.87 -3.29 24.56
CA VAL A 261 -18.29 -4.30 23.59
C VAL A 261 -19.45 -3.72 22.79
N GLU A 262 -19.30 -3.65 21.50
CA GLU A 262 -20.26 -3.05 20.58
C GLU A 262 -20.65 -4.07 19.50
N VAL A 263 -21.86 -3.90 18.95
CA VAL A 263 -22.31 -4.66 17.78
C VAL A 263 -22.15 -3.77 16.56
N GLY A 264 -21.33 -4.20 15.62
CA GLY A 264 -21.14 -3.49 14.36
C GLY A 264 -22.34 -3.64 13.42
N GLU A 265 -22.39 -2.84 12.36
CA GLU A 265 -23.45 -2.88 11.35
C GLU A 265 -23.62 -4.25 10.69
N ASN A 266 -22.55 -5.04 10.62
CA ASN A 266 -22.57 -6.41 10.11
C ASN A 266 -23.09 -7.44 11.13
N GLY A 267 -23.54 -7.02 12.31
CA GLY A 267 -24.01 -7.87 13.40
C GLY A 267 -22.89 -8.62 14.13
N GLU A 268 -21.62 -8.23 13.96
CA GLU A 268 -20.50 -8.81 14.69
C GLU A 268 -20.21 -8.02 15.97
N PHE A 269 -19.96 -8.72 17.06
CA PHE A 269 -19.44 -8.09 18.27
C PHE A 269 -17.98 -7.68 18.08
N SER A 270 -17.67 -6.45 18.41
CA SER A 270 -16.31 -5.93 18.50
C SER A 270 -16.00 -5.54 19.94
N THR A 271 -14.74 -5.66 20.31
CA THR A 271 -14.26 -5.20 21.62
C THR A 271 -13.32 -4.01 21.37
N SER A 272 -13.59 -2.90 22.03
CA SER A 272 -12.73 -1.73 21.97
C SER A 272 -12.15 -1.41 23.34
N ASP A 273 -10.94 -0.83 23.33
CA ASP A 273 -10.32 -0.25 24.51
C ASP A 273 -10.09 1.24 24.27
N THR A 274 -10.70 2.08 25.09
CA THR A 274 -10.70 3.54 24.91
C THR A 274 -9.37 4.16 25.32
N ARG A 275 -8.62 3.53 26.24
CA ARG A 275 -7.33 4.03 26.74
C ARG A 275 -6.27 4.06 25.65
N TYR A 276 -6.18 2.98 24.85
CA TYR A 276 -5.22 2.85 23.77
C TYR A 276 -5.86 3.10 22.39
N GLY A 277 -7.19 3.21 22.34
CA GLY A 277 -7.95 3.39 21.11
C GLY A 277 -7.76 2.20 20.17
N LEU A 278 -7.76 1.00 20.70
CA LEU A 278 -7.75 -0.24 19.94
C LEU A 278 -9.18 -0.76 19.72
N ALA A 279 -9.38 -1.41 18.58
CA ALA A 279 -10.61 -2.14 18.30
C ALA A 279 -10.25 -3.53 17.76
N MET A 280 -10.89 -4.57 18.33
CA MET A 280 -10.62 -5.96 18.03
C MET A 280 -11.87 -6.68 17.54
N HIS A 281 -11.76 -7.37 16.41
CA HIS A 281 -12.79 -8.27 15.92
C HIS A 281 -12.95 -9.49 16.82
N SER A 282 -14.19 -9.81 17.19
CA SER A 282 -14.49 -11.03 17.97
C SER A 282 -14.77 -12.24 17.07
N PHE A 283 -15.24 -12.02 15.84
CA PHE A 283 -15.82 -12.99 14.92
C PHE A 283 -17.07 -13.70 15.45
N ILE A 284 -17.71 -13.14 16.47
CA ILE A 284 -18.94 -13.65 17.04
C ILE A 284 -20.11 -12.80 16.52
N LYS A 285 -21.12 -13.47 15.93
CA LYS A 285 -22.32 -12.79 15.45
C LYS A 285 -23.39 -12.69 16.55
N ASP A 286 -24.15 -11.60 16.57
CA ASP A 286 -25.28 -11.40 17.47
C ASP A 286 -26.48 -12.26 16.98
N VAL A 287 -26.55 -13.49 17.48
CA VAL A 287 -27.60 -14.46 17.16
C VAL A 287 -28.31 -14.95 18.43
N GLY A 288 -28.69 -14.01 19.29
CA GLY A 288 -29.47 -14.31 20.48
C GLY A 288 -28.66 -14.77 21.71
N GLN A 289 -27.36 -14.45 21.76
CA GLN A 289 -26.58 -14.67 22.98
C GLN A 289 -26.94 -13.69 24.10
N ASP A 290 -26.76 -14.15 25.33
CA ASP A 290 -26.77 -13.26 26.52
C ASP A 290 -25.57 -12.31 26.44
N ARG A 291 -25.87 -11.03 26.23
CA ARG A 291 -24.83 -9.98 26.00
C ARG A 291 -23.96 -9.80 27.25
N ASP A 292 -24.50 -9.95 28.45
CA ASP A 292 -23.71 -9.79 29.70
C ASP A 292 -22.73 -10.96 29.86
N VAL A 293 -23.17 -12.16 29.54
CA VAL A 293 -22.30 -13.34 29.54
C VAL A 293 -21.19 -13.18 28.49
N LEU A 294 -21.53 -12.78 27.29
CA LEU A 294 -20.57 -12.57 26.21
C LEU A 294 -19.58 -11.44 26.54
N PHE A 295 -20.06 -10.33 27.11
CA PHE A 295 -19.20 -9.23 27.55
C PHE A 295 -18.15 -9.73 28.58
N ARG A 296 -18.56 -10.47 29.57
CA ARG A 296 -17.63 -11.05 30.55
C ARG A 296 -16.62 -12.01 29.92
N GLN A 297 -17.05 -12.79 28.95
CA GLN A 297 -16.16 -13.70 28.21
C GLN A 297 -15.12 -12.94 27.38
N LEU A 298 -15.54 -11.94 26.60
CA LEU A 298 -14.65 -11.12 25.79
C LEU A 298 -13.64 -10.35 26.64
N LYS A 299 -14.07 -9.79 27.74
CA LYS A 299 -13.22 -9.12 28.72
C LYS A 299 -12.16 -10.08 29.31
N ARG A 300 -12.55 -11.26 29.76
CA ARG A 300 -11.61 -12.29 30.25
C ARG A 300 -10.63 -12.71 29.15
N ARG A 301 -11.09 -12.79 27.92
CA ARG A 301 -10.22 -13.07 26.76
C ARG A 301 -9.16 -11.99 26.58
N MET A 302 -9.52 -10.71 26.69
CA MET A 302 -8.56 -9.61 26.58
C MET A 302 -7.50 -9.66 27.68
N VAL A 303 -7.90 -9.87 28.93
CA VAL A 303 -6.98 -10.03 30.07
C VAL A 303 -6.03 -11.22 29.84
N PHE A 304 -6.56 -12.35 29.37
CA PHE A 304 -5.74 -13.54 29.05
C PHE A 304 -4.73 -13.24 27.93
N LEU A 305 -5.19 -12.61 26.83
CA LEU A 305 -4.31 -12.29 25.68
C LEU A 305 -3.25 -11.24 26.05
N ARG A 306 -3.58 -10.29 26.91
CA ARG A 306 -2.60 -9.35 27.47
C ARG A 306 -1.50 -10.09 28.23
N ARG A 307 -1.86 -10.98 29.15
CA ARG A 307 -0.89 -11.78 29.91
C ARG A 307 0.02 -12.57 28.98
N LYS A 308 -0.58 -13.28 28.01
CA LYS A 308 0.18 -14.05 27.03
C LYS A 308 1.16 -13.19 26.23
N LEU A 309 0.75 -12.02 25.78
CA LEU A 309 1.63 -11.10 25.06
C LEU A 309 2.81 -10.65 25.92
N LEU A 310 2.58 -10.34 27.21
CA LEU A 310 3.65 -9.98 28.13
C LEU A 310 4.62 -11.14 28.39
N GLU A 311 4.12 -12.37 28.46
CA GLU A 311 4.94 -13.59 28.53
C GLU A 311 5.80 -13.74 27.26
N ASP A 312 5.21 -13.58 26.06
CA ASP A 312 5.94 -13.62 24.78
C ASP A 312 7.01 -12.51 24.69
N LEU A 313 6.69 -11.30 25.14
CA LEU A 313 7.64 -10.19 25.21
C LEU A 313 8.81 -10.46 26.17
N ALA A 314 8.53 -11.09 27.30
CA ALA A 314 9.56 -11.42 28.30
C ALA A 314 10.47 -12.58 27.84
N SER A 315 9.94 -13.53 27.05
CA SER A 315 10.72 -14.70 26.60
C SER A 315 11.84 -14.34 25.64
N GLY A 316 11.67 -13.33 24.79
CA GLY A 316 12.61 -12.95 23.74
C GLY A 316 12.67 -13.92 22.55
N GLU A 317 11.80 -14.92 22.49
CA GLU A 317 11.83 -15.98 21.47
C GLU A 317 11.07 -15.63 20.19
N LYS A 318 10.09 -14.74 20.29
CA LYS A 318 9.25 -14.35 19.16
C LYS A 318 9.93 -13.34 18.23
N VAL A 319 9.52 -13.38 16.97
CA VAL A 319 9.69 -12.24 16.04
C VAL A 319 8.37 -11.51 15.97
N PHE A 320 8.37 -10.26 16.38
CA PHE A 320 7.18 -9.41 16.36
C PHE A 320 6.99 -8.81 14.97
N VAL A 321 5.78 -8.89 14.43
CA VAL A 321 5.46 -8.43 13.08
C VAL A 321 4.52 -7.23 13.16
N TYR A 322 4.99 -6.07 12.73
CA TYR A 322 4.18 -4.87 12.59
C TYR A 322 3.95 -4.51 11.12
N ARG A 323 2.70 -4.58 10.66
CA ARG A 323 2.32 -4.24 9.30
C ARG A 323 1.63 -2.88 9.29
N SER A 324 2.24 -1.85 8.70
CA SER A 324 1.62 -0.53 8.55
C SER A 324 0.56 -0.52 7.44
N THR A 325 -0.48 0.30 7.60
CA THR A 325 -1.50 0.52 6.56
C THR A 325 -1.08 1.54 5.49
N GLY A 326 0.10 2.11 5.64
CA GLY A 326 0.70 3.08 4.73
C GLY A 326 2.22 3.08 4.86
N SER A 327 2.85 4.19 4.50
CA SER A 327 4.28 4.37 4.71
C SER A 327 4.62 4.29 6.20
N LEU A 328 5.77 3.72 6.52
CA LEU A 328 6.28 3.58 7.88
C LEU A 328 7.67 4.22 7.95
N SER A 329 7.82 5.24 8.79
CA SER A 329 9.11 5.89 8.97
C SER A 329 10.05 5.02 9.79
N GLU A 330 11.36 5.13 9.52
CA GLU A 330 12.37 4.44 10.32
C GLU A 330 12.31 4.84 11.79
N GLU A 331 12.07 6.10 12.07
CA GLU A 331 11.90 6.58 13.45
C GLU A 331 10.77 5.82 14.16
N ALA A 332 9.63 5.59 13.48
CA ALA A 332 8.54 4.81 14.05
C ALA A 332 8.91 3.33 14.24
N ILE A 333 9.66 2.74 13.29
CA ILE A 333 10.16 1.36 13.42
C ILE A 333 11.10 1.23 14.62
N LEU A 334 12.05 2.15 14.76
CA LEU A 334 13.01 2.15 15.86
C LEU A 334 12.34 2.39 17.22
N LYS A 335 11.28 3.24 17.28
CA LYS A 335 10.48 3.43 18.50
C LYS A 335 9.75 2.14 18.90
N ILE A 336 9.12 1.44 17.94
CA ILE A 336 8.49 0.14 18.24
C ILE A 336 9.54 -0.85 18.75
N SER A 337 10.68 -0.97 18.05
CA SER A 337 11.77 -1.86 18.47
C SER A 337 12.29 -1.54 19.87
N ALA A 338 12.46 -0.25 20.20
CA ALA A 338 12.89 0.16 21.53
C ALA A 338 11.90 -0.27 22.63
N GLU A 339 10.59 -0.13 22.39
CA GLU A 339 9.59 -0.58 23.36
C GLU A 339 9.56 -2.12 23.48
N LEU A 340 9.76 -2.87 22.41
CA LEU A 340 9.90 -4.33 22.47
C LEU A 340 11.12 -4.74 23.30
N LYS A 341 12.26 -4.09 23.04
CA LYS A 341 13.55 -4.37 23.72
C LYS A 341 13.57 -3.96 25.19
N ARG A 342 12.67 -3.08 25.62
CA ARG A 342 12.45 -2.80 27.05
C ARG A 342 12.01 -4.03 27.83
N HIS A 343 11.20 -4.90 27.22
CA HIS A 343 10.74 -6.15 27.84
C HIS A 343 11.83 -7.23 27.82
N ASN A 344 12.50 -7.38 26.67
CA ASN A 344 13.64 -8.28 26.52
C ASN A 344 14.55 -7.79 25.37
N PRO A 345 15.86 -7.62 25.62
CA PRO A 345 16.82 -7.19 24.57
C PRO A 345 16.86 -8.11 23.35
N ALA A 346 16.50 -9.39 23.49
CA ALA A 346 16.45 -10.36 22.39
C ALA A 346 15.19 -10.22 21.51
N ASN A 347 14.24 -9.38 21.86
CA ASN A 347 13.05 -9.18 21.01
C ASN A 347 13.43 -8.62 19.64
N ALA A 348 12.92 -9.26 18.59
CA ALA A 348 13.16 -8.89 17.20
C ALA A 348 11.89 -8.37 16.54
N LEU A 349 12.06 -7.43 15.57
CA LEU A 349 10.97 -6.79 14.85
C LEU A 349 11.11 -7.01 13.34
N LEU A 350 10.04 -7.48 12.73
CA LEU A 350 9.78 -7.41 11.30
C LEU A 350 8.76 -6.30 11.04
N ALA A 351 9.21 -5.17 10.52
CA ALA A 351 8.34 -4.06 10.14
C ALA A 351 7.98 -4.15 8.66
N ILE A 352 6.68 -4.09 8.34
CA ILE A 352 6.19 -4.20 6.97
C ILE A 352 5.36 -2.97 6.63
N ALA A 353 5.71 -2.29 5.54
CA ALA A 353 4.94 -1.18 5.00
C ALA A 353 4.26 -1.56 3.69
N VAL A 354 3.24 -0.77 3.34
CA VAL A 354 2.60 -0.84 2.02
C VAL A 354 3.44 -0.07 1.03
N ASP A 355 3.84 -0.72 -0.04
CA ASP A 355 4.48 -0.08 -1.19
C ASP A 355 3.94 -0.69 -2.50
N ASP A 356 4.44 -0.23 -3.65
CA ASP A 356 3.95 -0.58 -4.98
C ASP A 356 3.90 -2.11 -5.21
N PRO A 357 2.79 -2.63 -5.79
CA PRO A 357 2.45 -4.05 -5.87
C PRO A 357 3.42 -4.96 -6.64
N GLU A 358 4.38 -4.42 -7.38
CA GLU A 358 5.17 -5.21 -8.32
C GLU A 358 6.63 -5.46 -7.91
N GLU A 359 7.07 -4.94 -6.77
CA GLU A 359 8.43 -5.21 -6.29
C GLU A 359 8.50 -6.52 -5.49
N ALA A 360 9.53 -7.32 -5.74
CA ALA A 360 9.83 -8.52 -4.95
C ALA A 360 10.00 -8.16 -3.47
N PRO A 361 9.53 -9.00 -2.55
CA PRO A 361 9.70 -8.75 -1.13
C PRO A 361 11.19 -8.82 -0.78
N GLU A 362 11.78 -7.69 -0.49
CA GLU A 362 13.15 -7.63 -0.01
C GLU A 362 13.16 -7.26 1.47
N LEU A 363 13.96 -7.99 2.22
CA LEU A 363 14.20 -7.70 3.62
C LEU A 363 15.41 -6.80 3.79
N TYR A 364 15.26 -5.72 4.56
CA TYR A 364 16.36 -4.81 4.87
C TYR A 364 16.62 -4.76 6.36
N PRO A 365 17.87 -4.85 6.81
CA PRO A 365 18.20 -4.54 8.18
C PRO A 365 18.12 -3.02 8.41
N ILE A 366 17.31 -2.62 9.38
CA ILE A 366 17.24 -1.24 9.88
C ILE A 366 18.18 -1.06 11.05
N ALA A 367 18.22 -2.03 11.94
CA ALA A 367 19.09 -2.08 13.12
C ALA A 367 19.33 -3.56 13.48
N PRO A 368 20.21 -3.87 14.45
CA PRO A 368 20.29 -5.22 15.01
C PRO A 368 18.90 -5.71 15.45
N ASP A 369 18.52 -6.92 15.01
CA ASP A 369 17.22 -7.55 15.27
C ASP A 369 15.99 -6.79 14.72
N VAL A 370 16.18 -5.88 13.77
CA VAL A 370 15.10 -5.12 13.13
C VAL A 370 15.20 -5.24 11.62
N LEU A 371 14.22 -5.89 11.02
CA LEU A 371 14.08 -6.01 9.57
C LEU A 371 12.90 -5.20 9.07
N TYR A 372 13.03 -4.69 7.87
CA TYR A 372 11.97 -3.99 7.15
C TYR A 372 11.70 -4.66 5.81
N ALA A 373 10.43 -4.72 5.43
CA ALA A 373 9.99 -5.18 4.12
C ALA A 373 8.82 -4.35 3.61
N THR A 374 8.52 -4.48 2.33
CA THR A 374 7.34 -3.89 1.73
C THR A 374 6.45 -4.96 1.10
N ILE A 375 5.15 -4.72 1.14
CA ILE A 375 4.15 -5.60 0.55
C ILE A 375 3.09 -4.78 -0.18
N PRO A 376 2.50 -5.29 -1.27
CA PRO A 376 1.41 -4.62 -1.96
C PRO A 376 0.19 -4.39 -1.08
N ASP A 377 -0.52 -3.27 -1.30
CA ASP A 377 -1.78 -3.01 -0.58
C ASP A 377 -2.90 -3.91 -1.11
N GLY A 378 -3.20 -4.98 -0.39
CA GLY A 378 -4.28 -5.93 -0.72
C GLY A 378 -5.70 -5.36 -0.62
N ARG A 379 -5.89 -4.13 -0.12
CA ARG A 379 -7.21 -3.49 0.07
C ARG A 379 -7.72 -2.77 -1.17
N LYS A 380 -6.91 -2.60 -2.22
CA LYS A 380 -7.21 -1.75 -3.38
C LYS A 380 -7.86 -2.48 -4.55
N ILE A 381 -8.80 -3.38 -4.31
CA ILE A 381 -9.64 -3.91 -5.40
C ILE A 381 -11.01 -3.24 -5.36
N PRO A 382 -11.35 -2.37 -6.34
CA PRO A 382 -12.56 -1.53 -6.28
C PRO A 382 -13.90 -2.25 -6.38
N LEU A 383 -13.97 -3.56 -6.59
CA LEU A 383 -15.23 -4.28 -6.89
C LEU A 383 -15.37 -5.67 -6.25
N ARG A 384 -14.51 -6.05 -5.31
CA ARG A 384 -14.67 -7.32 -4.60
C ARG A 384 -14.68 -7.11 -3.09
N THR A 385 -15.63 -7.72 -2.43
CA THR A 385 -15.77 -7.84 -0.97
C THR A 385 -14.67 -8.76 -0.39
N GLY A 386 -13.39 -8.48 -0.67
CA GLY A 386 -12.29 -9.30 -0.18
C GLY A 386 -10.94 -8.61 -0.34
N TRP A 387 -10.00 -9.02 0.49
CA TRP A 387 -8.62 -8.56 0.44
C TRP A 387 -7.83 -9.41 -0.57
N ASP A 388 -7.10 -8.79 -1.50
CA ASP A 388 -6.13 -9.47 -2.36
C ASP A 388 -4.79 -9.64 -1.62
N ILE A 389 -4.79 -10.48 -0.58
CA ILE A 389 -3.58 -10.74 0.20
C ILE A 389 -2.61 -11.57 -0.63
N LYS A 390 -1.39 -11.11 -0.76
CA LYS A 390 -0.31 -11.82 -1.46
C LYS A 390 0.35 -12.84 -0.52
N PHE A 391 -0.37 -13.94 -0.27
CA PHE A 391 0.01 -14.96 0.71
C PHE A 391 1.42 -15.54 0.49
N ASN A 392 1.80 -15.83 -0.75
CA ASN A 392 3.13 -16.37 -1.04
C ASN A 392 4.23 -15.37 -0.69
N ARG A 393 4.03 -14.09 -1.01
CA ARG A 393 4.98 -13.03 -0.64
C ARG A 393 5.13 -12.87 0.87
N TRP A 394 4.03 -12.98 1.60
CA TRP A 394 4.07 -13.01 3.06
C TRP A 394 4.90 -14.19 3.58
N ALA A 395 4.71 -15.39 3.01
CA ALA A 395 5.45 -16.58 3.42
C ALA A 395 6.97 -16.41 3.16
N GLU A 396 7.35 -15.90 2.01
CA GLU A 396 8.75 -15.63 1.65
C GLU A 396 9.40 -14.62 2.62
N ILE A 397 8.73 -13.49 2.89
CA ILE A 397 9.20 -12.47 3.83
C ILE A 397 9.36 -13.06 5.24
N CYS A 398 8.35 -13.78 5.72
CA CYS A 398 8.36 -14.35 7.07
C CYS A 398 9.42 -15.44 7.23
N ALA A 399 9.59 -16.32 6.24
CA ALA A 399 10.63 -17.36 6.25
C ALA A 399 12.03 -16.74 6.28
N ALA A 400 12.29 -15.78 5.41
CA ALA A 400 13.57 -15.08 5.36
C ALA A 400 13.84 -14.27 6.65
N ALA A 401 12.81 -13.68 7.24
CA ALA A 401 12.93 -12.96 8.51
C ALA A 401 13.28 -13.91 9.68
N LEU A 402 12.61 -15.04 9.80
CA LEU A 402 12.94 -16.04 10.81
C LEU A 402 14.36 -16.56 10.66
N LYS A 403 14.77 -16.88 9.44
CA LYS A 403 16.13 -17.35 9.15
C LYS A 403 17.19 -16.30 9.54
N THR A 404 16.92 -15.04 9.31
CA THR A 404 17.86 -13.95 9.62
C THR A 404 17.89 -13.62 11.11
N LEU A 405 16.71 -13.53 11.75
CA LEU A 405 16.56 -13.06 13.14
C LEU A 405 16.70 -14.19 14.18
N ARG A 406 16.55 -15.45 13.78
CA ARG A 406 16.56 -16.63 14.67
C ARG A 406 17.28 -17.81 14.03
N PRO A 407 18.55 -17.67 13.58
CA PRO A 407 19.24 -18.71 12.82
C PRO A 407 19.49 -20.00 13.60
N THR A 408 19.59 -19.94 14.91
CA THR A 408 19.91 -21.11 15.77
C THR A 408 18.69 -21.95 16.15
N GLN A 409 17.50 -21.58 15.74
CA GLN A 409 16.25 -22.24 16.11
C GLN A 409 15.52 -22.86 14.90
N LEU A 410 16.16 -22.91 13.74
CA LEU A 410 15.70 -23.60 12.54
C LEU A 410 16.34 -24.97 12.49
#